data_81ceb1c5bc18b017222f8f8009ad68e0
#
_entry.id   81ceb1c5bc18b017222f8f8009ad68e0
#
_cell.length_a   1.000
_cell.length_b   1.000
_cell.length_c   1.000
_cell.angle_alpha   90.00
_cell.angle_beta   90.00
_cell.angle_gamma   90.00
#
_symmetry.space_group_name_H-M   'P 1'
#
loop_
_entity.id
_entity.type
_entity.pdbx_description
1 polymer ?
#
loop_
_entity_poly.entity_id
_entity_poly.type
_entity_poly.pdbx_seq_one_letter_code
_entity_poly.pdbx_strand_id
1 'polypeptide(L)'
;MKLLVNAVQMKAADQYTIQELGIASLELMERAANACVQTMQSENLDLSSVCVVCGSGNNGGDGFAIARILKNMGGSVDTYLVGNPEHCTPETREQIRRLKECGGKITEDIPQDNSYSIVIDAVFGVGLSRKIEGRYRQVIERMNQMQGTKFAVDIPSGLSASTGCVLGCAFHADDTVTFEVKKIGLELAQGRAYAGRVTVAEIGISHEPLLQDVDVIHSFEREEYRRMLPERPEDSNKGSYGRLLVIAGSKGMAGAAYLNAHAAYMTGAGLVRIYTPKDNREILQTLLPEAIITAYDEFNKEEVLKLLKWADGVCIGSGIGRSTTSEKLLRTVIEYVDVPCLIDADGLNLLSDNKDLLDRLADRKFIFTPHMKEMSRLTGIPVEDLREDRIQILKKFADGYQVTCVLKDSRTLIADKAN
;
A
#
# COMPACT_ATOMS: atom_id res chain seq x y z
N MET A 1 0.58 -9.40 -12.27
CA MET A 1 1.30 -8.62 -11.23
C MET A 1 1.29 -7.16 -11.66
N LYS A 2 0.71 -6.27 -10.86
CA LYS A 2 0.66 -4.84 -11.17
C LYS A 2 1.83 -4.13 -10.48
N LEU A 3 2.48 -3.24 -11.20
CA LEU A 3 3.51 -2.37 -10.64
C LEU A 3 2.86 -1.23 -9.86
N LEU A 4 3.48 -0.85 -8.76
CA LEU A 4 3.19 0.37 -8.02
C LEU A 4 4.48 1.19 -7.93
N VAL A 5 4.41 2.46 -8.31
CA VAL A 5 5.59 3.31 -8.43
C VAL A 5 5.54 4.53 -7.51
N ASN A 6 6.69 4.97 -7.06
CA ASN A 6 6.84 6.25 -6.39
C ASN A 6 7.04 7.40 -7.40
N ALA A 7 7.10 8.64 -6.90
CA ALA A 7 7.28 9.82 -7.73
C ALA A 7 8.59 9.82 -8.55
N VAL A 8 9.67 9.29 -7.99
CA VAL A 8 10.99 9.24 -8.64
C VAL A 8 10.98 8.24 -9.79
N GLN A 9 10.43 7.06 -9.55
CA GLN A 9 10.29 5.99 -10.55
C GLN A 9 9.42 6.42 -11.72
N MET A 10 8.26 7.06 -11.42
CA MET A 10 7.38 7.56 -12.47
C MET A 10 8.07 8.64 -13.32
N LYS A 11 8.79 9.55 -12.69
CA LYS A 11 9.57 10.59 -13.39
C LYS A 11 10.67 9.99 -14.26
N ALA A 12 11.34 8.92 -13.80
CA ALA A 12 12.37 8.24 -14.59
C ALA A 12 11.76 7.58 -15.85
N ALA A 13 10.60 6.94 -15.73
CA ALA A 13 9.89 6.36 -16.86
C ALA A 13 9.42 7.42 -17.88
N ASP A 14 8.91 8.55 -17.40
CA ASP A 14 8.52 9.68 -18.22
C ASP A 14 9.74 10.28 -18.98
N GLN A 15 10.83 10.53 -18.27
CA GLN A 15 12.07 11.03 -18.87
C GLN A 15 12.64 10.07 -19.92
N TYR A 16 12.69 8.79 -19.66
CA TYR A 16 13.13 7.78 -20.61
C TYR A 16 12.27 7.80 -21.88
N THR A 17 10.96 7.90 -21.72
CA THR A 17 10.03 7.95 -22.84
C THR A 17 10.25 9.17 -23.73
N ILE A 18 10.52 10.32 -23.10
CA ILE A 18 10.75 11.58 -23.82
C ILE A 18 12.14 11.60 -24.48
N GLN A 19 13.19 11.22 -23.74
CA GLN A 19 14.56 11.42 -24.16
C GLN A 19 15.09 10.29 -25.03
N GLU A 20 14.77 9.03 -24.70
CA GLU A 20 15.31 7.86 -25.39
C GLU A 20 14.35 7.39 -26.52
N LEU A 21 13.03 7.41 -26.27
CA LEU A 21 12.07 7.00 -27.29
C LEU A 21 11.59 8.15 -28.18
N GLY A 22 11.91 9.38 -27.84
CA GLY A 22 11.63 10.56 -28.65
C GLY A 22 10.15 10.97 -28.71
N ILE A 23 9.31 10.53 -27.76
CA ILE A 23 7.92 10.94 -27.68
C ILE A 23 7.87 12.33 -27.02
N ALA A 24 7.32 13.31 -27.73
CA ALA A 24 7.26 14.68 -27.22
C ALA A 24 6.41 14.79 -25.95
N SER A 25 6.88 15.54 -24.94
CA SER A 25 6.15 15.79 -23.69
C SER A 25 4.74 16.34 -23.93
N LEU A 26 4.56 17.25 -24.91
CA LEU A 26 3.26 17.74 -25.32
C LEU A 26 2.33 16.64 -25.87
N GLU A 27 2.87 15.62 -26.53
CA GLU A 27 2.09 14.49 -27.03
C GLU A 27 1.59 13.62 -25.88
N LEU A 28 2.45 13.33 -24.89
CA LEU A 28 2.05 12.61 -23.68
C LEU A 28 0.95 13.39 -22.93
N MET A 29 1.08 14.69 -22.81
CA MET A 29 0.08 15.58 -22.19
C MET A 29 -1.26 15.56 -22.93
N GLU A 30 -1.26 15.56 -24.27
CA GLU A 30 -2.48 15.42 -25.07
C GLU A 30 -3.15 14.05 -24.88
N ARG A 31 -2.36 12.98 -24.81
CA ARG A 31 -2.86 11.63 -24.54
C ARG A 31 -3.46 11.53 -23.14
N ALA A 32 -2.80 12.11 -22.12
CA ALA A 32 -3.28 12.17 -20.74
C ALA A 32 -4.61 12.91 -20.63
N ALA A 33 -4.70 14.10 -21.25
CA ALA A 33 -5.93 14.88 -21.25
C ALA A 33 -7.11 14.16 -21.95
N ASN A 34 -6.85 13.54 -23.12
CA ASN A 34 -7.84 12.75 -23.82
C ASN A 34 -8.30 11.54 -22.98
N ALA A 35 -7.39 10.85 -22.31
CA ALA A 35 -7.71 9.72 -21.45
C ALA A 35 -8.62 10.14 -20.27
N CYS A 36 -8.36 11.30 -19.66
CA CYS A 36 -9.25 11.86 -18.63
C CYS A 36 -10.66 12.12 -19.16
N VAL A 37 -10.77 12.79 -20.32
CA VAL A 37 -12.06 13.10 -20.93
C VAL A 37 -12.81 11.82 -21.33
N GLN A 38 -12.13 10.85 -21.92
CA GLN A 38 -12.70 9.54 -22.27
C GLN A 38 -13.21 8.81 -21.03
N THR A 39 -12.45 8.84 -19.92
CA THR A 39 -12.89 8.24 -18.65
C THR A 39 -14.15 8.92 -18.14
N MET A 40 -14.21 10.26 -18.12
CA MET A 40 -15.42 10.98 -17.71
C MET A 40 -16.63 10.61 -18.55
N GLN A 41 -16.46 10.45 -19.88
CA GLN A 41 -17.54 10.05 -20.79
C GLN A 41 -17.98 8.60 -20.56
N SER A 42 -17.02 7.67 -20.41
CA SER A 42 -17.32 6.24 -20.20
C SER A 42 -18.03 5.97 -18.88
N GLU A 43 -17.77 6.80 -17.87
CA GLU A 43 -18.44 6.77 -16.57
C GLU A 43 -19.74 7.58 -16.55
N ASN A 44 -20.14 8.15 -17.71
CA ASN A 44 -21.34 8.96 -17.87
C ASN A 44 -21.43 10.16 -16.90
N LEU A 45 -20.29 10.81 -16.62
CA LEU A 45 -20.28 12.01 -15.78
C LEU A 45 -20.96 13.17 -16.50
N ASP A 46 -21.63 14.02 -15.72
CA ASP A 46 -22.29 15.21 -16.28
C ASP A 46 -21.26 16.30 -16.63
N LEU A 47 -21.00 16.51 -17.91
CA LEU A 47 -20.05 17.50 -18.44
C LEU A 47 -20.70 18.85 -18.78
N SER A 48 -21.93 19.12 -18.31
CA SER A 48 -22.68 20.34 -18.67
C SER A 48 -22.09 21.63 -18.09
N SER A 49 -21.46 21.55 -16.90
CA SER A 49 -20.82 22.69 -16.23
C SER A 49 -19.57 22.24 -15.49
N VAL A 50 -18.40 22.56 -16.03
CA VAL A 50 -17.11 22.05 -15.54
C VAL A 50 -16.22 23.17 -15.02
N CYS A 51 -15.70 22.97 -13.79
CA CYS A 51 -14.66 23.80 -13.20
C CYS A 51 -13.31 23.07 -13.32
N VAL A 52 -12.31 23.66 -13.96
CA VAL A 52 -10.96 23.10 -14.04
C VAL A 52 -9.99 24.02 -13.31
N VAL A 53 -9.35 23.50 -12.27
CA VAL A 53 -8.37 24.24 -11.46
C VAL A 53 -6.98 23.73 -11.76
N CYS A 54 -6.13 24.56 -12.34
CA CYS A 54 -4.82 24.20 -12.88
C CYS A 54 -3.69 24.84 -12.06
N GLY A 55 -2.62 24.09 -11.83
CA GLY A 55 -1.35 24.62 -11.34
C GLY A 55 -0.45 25.14 -12.47
N SER A 56 0.74 25.63 -12.12
CA SER A 56 1.75 26.09 -13.09
C SER A 56 2.65 24.96 -13.63
N GLY A 57 2.62 23.77 -13.03
CA GLY A 57 3.39 22.60 -13.49
C GLY A 57 2.70 21.81 -14.60
N ASN A 58 3.30 20.71 -15.04
CA ASN A 58 2.77 19.85 -16.13
C ASN A 58 1.36 19.31 -15.83
N ASN A 59 1.04 18.97 -14.57
CA ASN A 59 -0.31 18.59 -14.20
C ASN A 59 -1.35 19.69 -14.52
N GLY A 60 -0.96 20.97 -14.32
CA GLY A 60 -1.76 22.11 -14.77
C GLY A 60 -1.90 22.17 -16.30
N GLY A 61 -0.84 21.79 -17.03
CA GLY A 61 -0.86 21.63 -18.49
C GLY A 61 -1.89 20.59 -18.93
N ASP A 62 -1.95 19.43 -18.26
CA ASP A 62 -3.00 18.41 -18.49
C ASP A 62 -4.40 19.01 -18.25
N GLY A 63 -4.58 19.79 -17.18
CA GLY A 63 -5.82 20.46 -16.86
C GLY A 63 -6.23 21.47 -17.95
N PHE A 64 -5.33 22.30 -18.45
CA PHE A 64 -5.62 23.22 -19.57
C PHE A 64 -5.96 22.49 -20.86
N ALA A 65 -5.31 21.36 -21.14
CA ALA A 65 -5.63 20.51 -22.29
C ALA A 65 -7.04 19.90 -22.14
N ILE A 66 -7.41 19.40 -20.96
CA ILE A 66 -8.76 18.90 -20.64
C ILE A 66 -9.79 20.00 -20.86
N ALA A 67 -9.55 21.20 -20.31
CA ALA A 67 -10.47 22.34 -20.47
C ALA A 67 -10.67 22.69 -21.95
N ARG A 68 -9.62 22.69 -22.76
CA ARG A 68 -9.69 22.92 -24.20
C ARG A 68 -10.50 21.85 -24.92
N ILE A 69 -10.28 20.57 -24.62
CA ILE A 69 -11.00 19.47 -25.24
C ILE A 69 -12.50 19.56 -24.92
N LEU A 70 -12.85 19.74 -23.64
CA LEU A 70 -14.25 19.88 -23.21
C LEU A 70 -14.95 21.08 -23.85
N LYS A 71 -14.23 22.20 -23.95
CA LYS A 71 -14.74 23.38 -24.63
C LYS A 71 -15.02 23.16 -26.12
N ASN A 72 -14.10 22.47 -26.82
CA ASN A 72 -14.28 22.11 -28.23
C ASN A 72 -15.49 21.17 -28.46
N MET A 73 -15.84 20.39 -27.42
CA MET A 73 -17.03 19.55 -27.41
C MET A 73 -18.33 20.34 -27.14
N GLY A 74 -18.22 21.65 -26.91
CA GLY A 74 -19.38 22.53 -26.64
C GLY A 74 -19.75 22.64 -25.15
N GLY A 75 -18.93 22.14 -24.24
CA GLY A 75 -19.13 22.21 -22.79
C GLY A 75 -18.98 23.65 -22.24
N SER A 76 -19.69 23.94 -21.15
CA SER A 76 -19.45 25.13 -20.33
C SER A 76 -18.27 24.85 -19.38
N VAL A 77 -17.14 25.52 -19.63
CA VAL A 77 -15.89 25.26 -18.89
C VAL A 77 -15.32 26.56 -18.34
N ASP A 78 -15.25 26.64 -17.03
CA ASP A 78 -14.51 27.67 -16.31
C ASP A 78 -13.14 27.15 -15.91
N THR A 79 -12.09 27.91 -16.25
CA THR A 79 -10.70 27.47 -16.05
C THR A 79 -9.96 28.47 -15.16
N TYR A 80 -9.29 27.94 -14.15
CA TYR A 80 -8.58 28.72 -13.13
C TYR A 80 -7.11 28.36 -13.09
N LEU A 81 -6.22 29.37 -13.06
CA LEU A 81 -4.80 29.19 -12.81
C LEU A 81 -4.47 29.58 -11.36
N VAL A 82 -3.96 28.61 -10.62
CA VAL A 82 -3.47 28.82 -9.26
C VAL A 82 -1.94 28.83 -9.27
N GLY A 83 -1.37 29.92 -8.84
CA GLY A 83 0.08 30.10 -8.82
C GLY A 83 0.55 31.28 -9.68
N ASN A 84 1.86 31.37 -9.87
CA ASN A 84 2.43 32.45 -10.69
C ASN A 84 2.48 32.00 -12.17
N PRO A 85 1.83 32.75 -13.11
CA PRO A 85 1.88 32.46 -14.54
C PRO A 85 3.32 32.39 -15.11
N GLU A 86 4.26 33.15 -14.51
CA GLU A 86 5.66 33.15 -14.94
C GLU A 86 6.37 31.81 -14.66
N HIS A 87 5.88 31.04 -13.70
CA HIS A 87 6.42 29.74 -13.34
C HIS A 87 5.83 28.57 -14.13
N CYS A 88 4.94 28.85 -15.10
CA CYS A 88 4.40 27.82 -15.98
C CYS A 88 5.52 27.12 -16.77
N THR A 89 5.42 25.80 -16.89
CA THR A 89 6.31 25.03 -17.77
C THR A 89 6.10 25.41 -19.24
N PRO A 90 7.04 25.14 -20.14
CA PRO A 90 6.85 25.40 -21.57
C PRO A 90 5.58 24.73 -22.13
N GLU A 91 5.34 23.48 -21.74
CA GLU A 91 4.17 22.70 -22.15
C GLU A 91 2.88 23.32 -21.62
N THR A 92 2.86 23.73 -20.36
CA THR A 92 1.72 24.40 -19.75
C THR A 92 1.39 25.73 -20.43
N ARG A 93 2.41 26.53 -20.77
CA ARG A 93 2.24 27.78 -21.55
C ARG A 93 1.65 27.50 -22.93
N GLU A 94 2.08 26.45 -23.58
CA GLU A 94 1.54 26.04 -24.87
C GLU A 94 0.07 25.64 -24.78
N GLN A 95 -0.33 24.88 -23.75
CA GLN A 95 -1.75 24.52 -23.55
C GLN A 95 -2.61 25.74 -23.19
N ILE A 96 -2.07 26.67 -22.40
CA ILE A 96 -2.74 27.96 -22.14
C ILE A 96 -2.97 28.71 -23.45
N ARG A 97 -1.99 28.78 -24.34
CA ARG A 97 -2.11 29.41 -25.65
C ARG A 97 -3.21 28.76 -26.49
N ARG A 98 -3.18 27.42 -26.60
CA ARG A 98 -4.18 26.66 -27.36
C ARG A 98 -5.60 26.81 -26.79
N LEU A 99 -5.75 26.85 -25.46
CA LEU A 99 -7.05 27.09 -24.82
C LEU A 99 -7.58 28.48 -25.14
N LYS A 100 -6.73 29.52 -25.11
CA LYS A 100 -7.13 30.89 -25.48
C LYS A 100 -7.54 31.02 -26.97
N GLU A 101 -6.86 30.31 -27.87
CA GLU A 101 -7.18 30.27 -29.30
C GLU A 101 -8.57 29.69 -29.59
N CYS A 102 -9.05 28.72 -28.81
CA CYS A 102 -10.45 28.24 -28.94
C CYS A 102 -11.44 29.06 -28.10
N GLY A 103 -11.05 30.24 -27.65
CA GLY A 103 -11.94 31.18 -26.92
C GLY A 103 -12.13 30.81 -25.44
N GLY A 104 -11.22 29.97 -24.85
CA GLY A 104 -11.20 29.69 -23.43
C GLY A 104 -10.75 30.91 -22.62
N LYS A 105 -11.42 31.13 -21.48
CA LYS A 105 -11.03 32.17 -20.52
C LYS A 105 -10.33 31.55 -19.34
N ILE A 106 -9.29 32.22 -18.86
CA ILE A 106 -8.54 31.77 -17.67
C ILE A 106 -8.58 32.87 -16.64
N THR A 107 -8.97 32.56 -15.44
CA THR A 107 -9.05 33.49 -14.31
C THR A 107 -8.17 32.98 -13.15
N GLU A 108 -7.80 33.87 -12.25
CA GLU A 108 -6.97 33.52 -11.10
C GLU A 108 -7.79 33.31 -9.83
N ASP A 109 -8.96 33.97 -9.75
CA ASP A 109 -9.83 33.94 -8.59
C ASP A 109 -10.93 32.89 -8.74
N ILE A 110 -10.92 31.88 -7.87
CA ILE A 110 -11.94 30.85 -7.82
C ILE A 110 -13.22 31.44 -7.19
N PRO A 111 -14.39 31.32 -7.83
CA PRO A 111 -15.62 31.92 -7.34
C PRO A 111 -16.08 31.31 -6.01
N GLN A 112 -16.78 32.13 -5.21
CA GLN A 112 -17.27 31.69 -3.91
C GLN A 112 -18.58 30.90 -3.99
N ASP A 113 -19.43 31.11 -5.00
CA ASP A 113 -20.79 30.58 -5.11
C ASP A 113 -21.03 29.94 -6.48
N ASN A 114 -20.42 28.82 -6.79
CA ASN A 114 -20.76 28.11 -8.01
C ASN A 114 -20.99 26.62 -7.77
N SER A 115 -22.10 26.12 -8.28
CA SER A 115 -22.36 24.71 -8.43
C SER A 115 -21.89 24.27 -9.81
N TYR A 116 -20.96 23.36 -9.86
CA TYR A 116 -20.52 22.70 -11.06
C TYR A 116 -21.01 21.25 -11.07
N SER A 117 -21.18 20.68 -12.25
CA SER A 117 -21.42 19.25 -12.36
C SER A 117 -20.13 18.46 -12.03
N ILE A 118 -18.97 19.02 -12.44
CA ILE A 118 -17.65 18.44 -12.13
C ILE A 118 -16.67 19.53 -11.70
N VAL A 119 -15.85 19.21 -10.68
CA VAL A 119 -14.70 20.01 -10.26
C VAL A 119 -13.43 19.19 -10.51
N ILE A 120 -12.59 19.66 -11.44
CA ILE A 120 -11.36 18.98 -11.85
C ILE A 120 -10.17 19.60 -11.14
N ASP A 121 -9.43 18.75 -10.41
CA ASP A 121 -8.17 19.08 -9.76
C ASP A 121 -7.00 18.72 -10.67
N ALA A 122 -6.33 19.75 -11.17
CA ALA A 122 -5.08 19.66 -11.92
C ALA A 122 -4.03 20.61 -11.34
N VAL A 123 -4.00 20.81 -10.01
CA VAL A 123 -3.08 21.76 -9.36
C VAL A 123 -1.71 21.14 -9.18
N PHE A 124 -1.62 19.97 -8.52
CA PHE A 124 -0.36 19.28 -8.28
C PHE A 124 -0.47 17.80 -8.68
N GLY A 125 0.53 17.29 -9.42
CA GLY A 125 0.70 15.88 -9.75
C GLY A 125 1.79 15.23 -8.88
N VAL A 126 2.43 14.19 -9.41
CA VAL A 126 3.46 13.37 -8.72
C VAL A 126 4.66 14.15 -8.19
N GLY A 127 4.92 15.35 -8.68
CA GLY A 127 6.08 16.16 -8.30
C GLY A 127 5.97 16.88 -6.95
N LEU A 128 4.86 16.80 -6.26
CA LEU A 128 4.65 17.48 -4.98
C LEU A 128 5.43 16.78 -3.86
N SER A 129 6.35 17.52 -3.22
CA SER A 129 7.20 17.01 -2.12
C SER A 129 7.15 17.87 -0.85
N ARG A 130 6.40 18.97 -0.86
CA ARG A 130 6.32 19.92 0.26
C ARG A 130 4.89 20.07 0.78
N LYS A 131 4.74 20.50 2.03
CA LYS A 131 3.43 20.83 2.61
C LYS A 131 2.78 21.95 1.82
N ILE A 132 1.47 21.82 1.61
CA ILE A 132 0.64 22.84 0.95
C ILE A 132 0.21 23.86 2.01
N GLU A 133 0.52 25.13 1.74
CA GLU A 133 0.22 26.27 2.61
C GLU A 133 -0.29 27.45 1.80
N GLY A 134 -0.75 28.50 2.49
CA GLY A 134 -1.16 29.77 1.87
C GLY A 134 -2.30 29.65 0.84
N ARG A 135 -2.14 30.31 -0.31
CA ARG A 135 -3.18 30.37 -1.37
C ARG A 135 -3.55 28.97 -1.90
N TYR A 136 -2.60 28.08 -2.10
CA TYR A 136 -2.87 26.73 -2.59
C TYR A 136 -3.76 25.95 -1.61
N ARG A 137 -3.50 26.07 -0.33
CA ARG A 137 -4.34 25.46 0.72
C ARG A 137 -5.77 25.97 0.65
N GLN A 138 -5.95 27.31 0.61
CA GLN A 138 -7.26 27.93 0.51
C GLN A 138 -8.03 27.46 -0.70
N VAL A 139 -7.35 27.34 -1.85
CA VAL A 139 -7.95 26.88 -3.10
C VAL A 139 -8.40 25.42 -2.98
N ILE A 140 -7.56 24.51 -2.49
CA ILE A 140 -7.90 23.10 -2.36
C ILE A 140 -9.05 22.91 -1.35
N GLU A 141 -9.01 23.61 -0.21
CA GLU A 141 -10.10 23.58 0.76
C GLU A 141 -11.41 24.11 0.15
N ARG A 142 -11.32 25.14 -0.70
CA ARG A 142 -12.47 25.67 -1.44
C ARG A 142 -13.03 24.67 -2.46
N MET A 143 -12.17 24.02 -3.26
CA MET A 143 -12.56 22.99 -4.21
C MET A 143 -13.27 21.82 -3.53
N ASN A 144 -12.82 21.41 -2.34
CA ASN A 144 -13.47 20.39 -1.53
C ASN A 144 -14.90 20.77 -1.09
N GLN A 145 -15.17 22.06 -0.92
CA GLN A 145 -16.50 22.58 -0.51
C GLN A 145 -17.47 22.79 -1.69
N MET A 146 -16.96 22.87 -2.93
CA MET A 146 -17.81 23.00 -4.11
C MET A 146 -18.71 21.78 -4.27
N GLN A 147 -19.88 21.98 -4.89
CA GLN A 147 -20.75 20.88 -5.29
C GLN A 147 -20.25 20.25 -6.60
N GLY A 148 -20.77 19.06 -6.92
CA GLY A 148 -20.42 18.30 -8.12
C GLY A 148 -19.40 17.20 -7.86
N THR A 149 -19.22 16.34 -8.85
CA THR A 149 -18.26 15.25 -8.82
C THR A 149 -16.83 15.79 -8.76
N LYS A 150 -16.04 15.28 -7.86
CA LYS A 150 -14.63 15.65 -7.66
C LYS A 150 -13.72 14.74 -8.47
N PHE A 151 -13.05 15.30 -9.45
CA PHE A 151 -12.19 14.55 -10.37
C PHE A 151 -10.74 15.01 -10.24
N ALA A 152 -9.82 14.08 -9.96
CA ALA A 152 -8.39 14.37 -9.86
C ALA A 152 -7.62 13.87 -11.09
N VAL A 153 -6.72 14.73 -11.59
CA VAL A 153 -5.80 14.44 -12.69
C VAL A 153 -4.50 13.90 -12.08
N ASP A 154 -4.15 12.69 -12.45
CA ASP A 154 -2.97 11.92 -12.03
C ASP A 154 -2.98 11.52 -10.55
N ILE A 155 -3.05 12.46 -9.64
CA ILE A 155 -3.13 12.24 -8.19
C ILE A 155 -3.83 13.43 -7.53
N PRO A 156 -4.69 13.22 -6.52
CA PRO A 156 -5.29 14.34 -5.78
C PRO A 156 -4.24 15.28 -5.23
N SER A 157 -4.38 16.58 -5.52
CA SER A 157 -3.45 17.60 -5.06
C SER A 157 -3.31 17.58 -3.54
N GLY A 158 -2.08 17.55 -3.07
CA GLY A 158 -1.77 17.45 -1.64
C GLY A 158 -1.54 16.05 -1.11
N LEU A 159 -1.73 15.03 -1.95
CA LEU A 159 -1.39 13.67 -1.62
C LEU A 159 0.02 13.34 -2.10
N SER A 160 0.83 12.72 -1.23
CA SER A 160 2.16 12.24 -1.62
C SER A 160 2.05 11.02 -2.52
N ALA A 161 2.58 11.09 -3.73
CA ALA A 161 2.61 9.97 -4.69
C ALA A 161 3.40 8.77 -4.18
N SER A 162 4.38 8.99 -3.31
CA SER A 162 5.27 7.95 -2.79
C SER A 162 4.78 7.30 -1.49
N THR A 163 4.02 8.02 -0.66
CA THR A 163 3.67 7.54 0.70
C THR A 163 2.17 7.47 0.98
N GLY A 164 1.35 8.19 0.20
CA GLY A 164 -0.09 8.33 0.45
C GLY A 164 -0.45 9.21 1.66
N CYS A 165 0.53 9.92 2.22
CA CYS A 165 0.30 10.87 3.29
C CYS A 165 -0.19 12.21 2.74
N VAL A 166 -1.06 12.87 3.50
CA VAL A 166 -1.54 14.21 3.18
C VAL A 166 -0.46 15.25 3.56
N LEU A 167 -0.06 16.06 2.59
CA LEU A 167 0.93 17.10 2.74
C LEU A 167 0.26 18.45 3.10
N GLY A 168 -0.19 18.58 4.33
CA GLY A 168 -0.87 19.77 4.88
C GLY A 168 -2.38 19.75 4.63
N CYS A 169 -2.82 19.77 3.38
CA CYS A 169 -4.20 19.53 2.97
C CYS A 169 -4.19 18.74 1.65
N ALA A 170 -5.32 18.09 1.31
CA ALA A 170 -5.46 17.41 0.04
C ALA A 170 -6.87 17.57 -0.55
N PHE A 171 -6.95 17.51 -1.86
CA PHE A 171 -8.20 17.40 -2.59
C PHE A 171 -8.81 16.01 -2.34
N HIS A 172 -10.12 15.98 -2.11
CA HIS A 172 -10.88 14.76 -1.87
C HIS A 172 -11.63 14.38 -3.14
N ALA A 173 -11.08 13.50 -3.94
CA ALA A 173 -11.64 13.08 -5.20
C ALA A 173 -12.68 11.96 -5.03
N ASP A 174 -13.72 11.98 -5.88
CA ASP A 174 -14.62 10.85 -6.12
C ASP A 174 -13.99 9.92 -7.15
N ASP A 175 -13.31 10.48 -8.16
CA ASP A 175 -12.64 9.79 -9.24
C ASP A 175 -11.22 10.36 -9.45
N THR A 176 -10.27 9.48 -9.68
CA THR A 176 -8.89 9.84 -10.06
C THR A 176 -8.49 9.07 -11.31
N VAL A 177 -8.02 9.77 -12.34
CA VAL A 177 -7.34 9.12 -13.48
C VAL A 177 -5.85 9.31 -13.33
N THR A 178 -5.14 8.21 -13.15
CA THR A 178 -3.67 8.20 -13.03
C THR A 178 -3.04 7.59 -14.27
N PHE A 179 -1.88 8.08 -14.66
CA PHE A 179 -1.29 7.76 -15.96
C PHE A 179 -0.29 6.62 -15.87
N GLU A 180 -0.40 5.70 -16.83
CA GLU A 180 0.44 4.55 -17.14
C GLU A 180 0.55 3.51 -16.02
N VAL A 181 1.07 3.90 -14.85
CA VAL A 181 1.26 3.02 -13.70
C VAL A 181 0.68 3.68 -12.45
N LYS A 182 0.02 2.88 -11.62
CA LYS A 182 -0.56 3.35 -10.37
C LYS A 182 0.52 3.80 -9.39
N LYS A 183 0.36 4.98 -8.81
CA LYS A 183 1.28 5.49 -7.80
C LYS A 183 1.02 4.82 -6.45
N ILE A 184 2.08 4.51 -5.73
CA ILE A 184 2.04 3.92 -4.38
C ILE A 184 1.10 4.71 -3.47
N GLY A 185 1.17 6.03 -3.56
CA GLY A 185 0.38 6.94 -2.73
C GLY A 185 -1.13 6.83 -2.92
N LEU A 186 -1.61 6.29 -4.05
CA LEU A 186 -3.04 6.05 -4.29
C LEU A 186 -3.57 4.79 -3.58
N GLU A 187 -2.67 3.91 -3.12
CA GLU A 187 -3.02 2.65 -2.43
C GLU A 187 -2.75 2.68 -0.93
N LEU A 188 -1.74 3.41 -0.50
CA LEU A 188 -1.28 3.40 0.88
C LEU A 188 -1.86 4.53 1.72
N ALA A 189 -1.80 4.36 3.03
CA ALA A 189 -2.17 5.33 4.05
C ALA A 189 -3.56 5.96 3.81
N GLN A 190 -3.60 7.29 3.78
CA GLN A 190 -4.80 8.07 3.55
C GLN A 190 -5.16 8.15 2.06
N GLY A 191 -4.20 7.86 1.16
CA GLY A 191 -4.33 8.08 -0.27
C GLY A 191 -5.59 7.49 -0.87
N ARG A 192 -5.93 6.27 -0.47
CA ARG A 192 -7.12 5.59 -0.97
C ARG A 192 -8.43 6.31 -0.60
N ALA A 193 -8.48 6.91 0.58
CA ALA A 193 -9.66 7.67 1.01
C ALA A 193 -9.81 9.00 0.26
N TYR A 194 -8.69 9.58 -0.19
CA TYR A 194 -8.68 10.83 -0.94
C TYR A 194 -8.78 10.65 -2.46
N ALA A 195 -8.39 9.47 -2.97
CA ALA A 195 -8.35 9.22 -4.41
C ALA A 195 -9.69 8.75 -5.01
N GLY A 196 -10.63 8.31 -4.18
CA GLY A 196 -11.89 7.74 -4.66
C GLY A 196 -11.67 6.50 -5.55
N ARG A 197 -12.40 6.40 -6.63
CA ARG A 197 -12.22 5.37 -7.65
C ARG A 197 -11.02 5.72 -8.54
N VAL A 198 -10.03 4.85 -8.59
CA VAL A 198 -8.80 5.08 -9.36
C VAL A 198 -8.81 4.29 -10.65
N THR A 199 -8.75 5.02 -11.78
CA THR A 199 -8.58 4.45 -13.13
C THR A 199 -7.15 4.70 -13.60
N VAL A 200 -6.48 3.64 -14.06
CA VAL A 200 -5.14 3.74 -14.67
C VAL A 200 -5.33 3.85 -16.18
N ALA A 201 -4.85 4.95 -16.75
CA ALA A 201 -4.92 5.21 -18.19
C ALA A 201 -3.54 5.04 -18.83
N GLU A 202 -3.44 4.14 -19.80
CA GLU A 202 -2.23 3.96 -20.59
C GLU A 202 -2.10 5.14 -21.57
N ILE A 203 -1.00 5.88 -21.49
CA ILE A 203 -0.71 7.03 -22.35
C ILE A 203 0.54 6.83 -23.21
N GLY A 204 1.19 5.66 -23.06
CA GLY A 204 2.34 5.24 -23.83
C GLY A 204 3.68 5.62 -23.20
N ILE A 205 3.75 5.72 -21.89
CA ILE A 205 5.02 5.82 -21.15
C ILE A 205 5.63 4.43 -21.04
N SER A 206 6.91 4.31 -21.33
CA SER A 206 7.64 3.04 -21.29
C SER A 206 7.82 2.51 -19.88
N HIS A 207 7.58 1.21 -19.70
CA HIS A 207 7.83 0.51 -18.44
C HIS A 207 9.28 0.02 -18.30
N GLU A 208 10.12 0.16 -19.31
CA GLU A 208 11.47 -0.41 -19.32
C GLU A 208 12.32 0.01 -18.10
N PRO A 209 12.38 1.28 -17.69
CA PRO A 209 13.10 1.66 -16.49
C PRO A 209 12.53 1.06 -15.20
N LEU A 210 11.22 0.81 -15.18
CA LEU A 210 10.54 0.24 -14.01
C LEU A 210 10.80 -1.25 -13.88
N LEU A 211 10.94 -1.96 -15.00
CA LEU A 211 11.23 -3.40 -15.00
C LEU A 211 12.67 -3.72 -14.60
N GLN A 212 13.58 -2.74 -14.73
CA GLN A 212 14.97 -2.85 -14.32
C GLN A 212 15.21 -2.38 -12.87
N ASP A 213 14.23 -1.69 -12.27
CA ASP A 213 14.33 -1.17 -10.91
C ASP A 213 13.90 -2.24 -9.89
N VAL A 214 14.85 -2.72 -9.10
CA VAL A 214 14.64 -3.72 -8.04
C VAL A 214 13.76 -3.21 -6.89
N ASP A 215 13.57 -1.90 -6.80
CA ASP A 215 12.79 -1.25 -5.74
C ASP A 215 11.32 -1.03 -6.10
N VAL A 216 10.90 -1.42 -7.30
CA VAL A 216 9.49 -1.33 -7.71
C VAL A 216 8.63 -2.28 -6.88
N ILE A 217 7.51 -1.76 -6.39
CA ILE A 217 6.57 -2.53 -5.60
C ILE A 217 5.61 -3.28 -6.52
N HIS A 218 5.37 -4.54 -6.18
CA HIS A 218 4.42 -5.39 -6.87
C HIS A 218 3.13 -5.57 -6.08
N SER A 219 1.99 -5.45 -6.75
CA SER A 219 0.68 -5.77 -6.21
C SER A 219 0.09 -6.96 -6.96
N PHE A 220 -0.53 -7.86 -6.22
CA PHE A 220 -1.13 -9.08 -6.77
C PHE A 220 -2.65 -8.94 -6.84
N GLU A 221 -3.24 -9.46 -7.91
CA GLU A 221 -4.68 -9.59 -8.07
C GLU A 221 -5.17 -10.98 -7.63
N ARG A 222 -6.48 -11.11 -7.45
CA ARG A 222 -7.09 -12.36 -6.94
C ARG A 222 -6.75 -13.59 -7.78
N GLU A 223 -6.70 -13.42 -9.10
CA GLU A 223 -6.39 -14.49 -10.06
C GLU A 223 -4.94 -14.96 -9.94
N GLU A 224 -4.04 -14.05 -9.59
CA GLU A 224 -2.61 -14.36 -9.39
C GLU A 224 -2.40 -15.14 -8.10
N TYR A 225 -3.08 -14.78 -7.01
CA TYR A 225 -3.06 -15.57 -5.78
C TYR A 225 -3.52 -17.01 -6.00
N ARG A 226 -4.53 -17.23 -6.85
CA ARG A 226 -4.98 -18.58 -7.20
C ARG A 226 -3.91 -19.41 -7.87
N ARG A 227 -3.09 -18.80 -8.74
CA ARG A 227 -1.99 -19.48 -9.45
C ARG A 227 -0.80 -19.80 -8.52
N MET A 228 -0.68 -19.09 -7.40
CA MET A 228 0.36 -19.34 -6.39
C MET A 228 0.01 -20.51 -5.46
N LEU A 229 -1.27 -20.87 -5.37
CA LEU A 229 -1.65 -22.00 -4.53
C LEU A 229 -1.21 -23.31 -5.18
N PRO A 230 -0.57 -24.23 -4.41
CA PRO A 230 -0.18 -25.51 -4.94
C PRO A 230 -1.43 -26.34 -5.31
N GLU A 231 -1.35 -27.05 -6.42
CA GLU A 231 -2.36 -28.03 -6.80
C GLU A 231 -2.35 -29.18 -5.79
N ARG A 232 -3.53 -29.72 -5.51
CA ARG A 232 -3.69 -30.91 -4.66
C ARG A 232 -3.81 -32.13 -5.55
N PRO A 233 -2.80 -33.04 -5.58
CA PRO A 233 -2.89 -34.30 -6.31
C PRO A 233 -4.03 -35.17 -5.77
N GLU A 234 -4.72 -35.89 -6.64
CA GLU A 234 -5.81 -36.81 -6.25
C GLU A 234 -5.30 -37.91 -5.31
N ASP A 235 -4.09 -38.41 -5.53
CA ASP A 235 -3.43 -39.40 -4.68
C ASP A 235 -2.57 -38.71 -3.60
N SER A 236 -3.22 -38.06 -2.64
CA SER A 236 -2.56 -37.36 -1.55
C SER A 236 -3.28 -37.60 -0.22
N ASN A 237 -2.56 -37.49 0.88
CA ASN A 237 -3.07 -37.68 2.22
C ASN A 237 -2.66 -36.51 3.14
N LYS A 238 -3.17 -36.47 4.37
CA LYS A 238 -2.87 -35.41 5.33
C LYS A 238 -1.37 -35.19 5.58
N GLY A 239 -0.56 -36.22 5.47
CA GLY A 239 0.90 -36.11 5.62
C GLY A 239 1.59 -35.38 4.47
N SER A 240 0.94 -35.34 3.26
CA SER A 240 1.47 -34.65 2.08
C SER A 240 1.43 -33.12 2.21
N TYR A 241 0.66 -32.58 3.14
CA TYR A 241 0.40 -31.15 3.30
C TYR A 241 1.08 -30.53 4.52
N GLY A 242 2.12 -31.18 5.03
CA GLY A 242 2.98 -30.67 6.08
C GLY A 242 2.39 -30.74 7.49
N ARG A 243 3.28 -30.53 8.46
CA ARG A 243 3.03 -30.58 9.90
C ARG A 243 3.35 -29.22 10.50
N LEU A 244 2.33 -28.52 10.98
CA LEU A 244 2.48 -27.23 11.63
C LEU A 244 2.45 -27.34 13.14
N LEU A 245 3.48 -26.82 13.81
CA LEU A 245 3.50 -26.62 15.25
C LEU A 245 3.03 -25.21 15.58
N VAL A 246 1.98 -25.10 16.37
CA VAL A 246 1.42 -23.83 16.86
C VAL A 246 1.72 -23.71 18.35
N ILE A 247 2.61 -22.81 18.74
CA ILE A 247 2.93 -22.47 20.13
C ILE A 247 2.15 -21.20 20.47
N ALA A 248 0.97 -21.36 21.06
CA ALA A 248 0.02 -20.27 21.22
C ALA A 248 -0.91 -20.47 22.42
N GLY A 249 -1.51 -19.37 22.85
CA GLY A 249 -2.42 -19.33 23.99
C GLY A 249 -1.71 -19.32 25.34
N SER A 250 -2.33 -18.62 26.27
CA SER A 250 -2.05 -18.63 27.70
C SER A 250 -3.34 -18.86 28.45
N LYS A 251 -3.29 -18.92 29.79
CA LYS A 251 -4.50 -19.04 30.61
C LYS A 251 -5.48 -17.91 30.32
N GLY A 252 -6.68 -18.24 29.89
CA GLY A 252 -7.71 -17.29 29.43
C GLY A 252 -7.58 -16.84 27.96
N MET A 253 -6.58 -17.33 27.22
CA MET A 253 -6.33 -16.98 25.80
C MET A 253 -6.34 -18.22 24.89
N ALA A 254 -7.16 -19.24 25.21
CA ALA A 254 -7.32 -20.44 24.39
C ALA A 254 -7.80 -20.08 22.96
N GLY A 255 -8.63 -19.04 22.81
CA GLY A 255 -9.13 -18.57 21.53
C GLY A 255 -8.03 -18.15 20.55
N ALA A 256 -6.92 -17.59 21.01
CA ALA A 256 -5.77 -17.23 20.16
C ALA A 256 -5.14 -18.49 19.54
N ALA A 257 -4.97 -19.56 20.33
CA ALA A 257 -4.45 -20.84 19.84
C ALA A 257 -5.45 -21.51 18.87
N TYR A 258 -6.74 -21.45 19.17
CA TYR A 258 -7.80 -21.96 18.30
C TYR A 258 -7.77 -21.25 16.93
N LEU A 259 -7.82 -19.92 16.91
CA LEU A 259 -7.85 -19.15 15.66
C LEU A 259 -6.63 -19.40 14.79
N ASN A 260 -5.45 -19.50 15.39
CA ASN A 260 -4.21 -19.80 14.67
C ASN A 260 -4.27 -21.21 14.04
N ALA A 261 -4.58 -22.24 14.82
CA ALA A 261 -4.65 -23.61 14.33
C ALA A 261 -5.80 -23.83 13.32
N HIS A 262 -6.96 -23.22 13.56
CA HIS A 262 -8.10 -23.28 12.65
C HIS A 262 -7.76 -22.63 11.29
N ALA A 263 -7.12 -21.46 11.30
CA ALA A 263 -6.66 -20.80 10.07
C ALA A 263 -5.67 -21.68 9.30
N ALA A 264 -4.77 -22.39 9.99
CA ALA A 264 -3.86 -23.32 9.35
C ALA A 264 -4.59 -24.45 8.60
N TYR A 265 -5.61 -25.05 9.20
CA TYR A 265 -6.45 -26.05 8.51
C TYR A 265 -7.22 -25.44 7.34
N MET A 266 -7.81 -24.26 7.51
CA MET A 266 -8.53 -23.57 6.43
C MET A 266 -7.65 -23.21 5.24
N THR A 267 -6.35 -22.98 5.47
CA THR A 267 -5.37 -22.72 4.39
C THR A 267 -4.72 -24.00 3.87
N GLY A 268 -5.01 -25.17 4.46
CA GLY A 268 -4.69 -26.46 3.88
C GLY A 268 -3.57 -27.24 4.57
N ALA A 269 -3.16 -26.87 5.78
CA ALA A 269 -2.19 -27.66 6.54
C ALA A 269 -2.70 -29.08 6.78
N GLY A 270 -1.81 -30.07 6.64
CA GLY A 270 -2.18 -31.50 6.77
C GLY A 270 -2.37 -31.94 8.21
N LEU A 271 -1.46 -31.55 9.08
CA LEU A 271 -1.49 -31.84 10.52
C LEU A 271 -1.12 -30.60 11.29
N VAL A 272 -1.94 -30.25 12.28
CA VAL A 272 -1.66 -29.13 13.19
C VAL A 272 -1.52 -29.67 14.62
N ARG A 273 -0.44 -29.29 15.27
CA ARG A 273 -0.21 -29.57 16.68
C ARG A 273 -0.12 -28.27 17.47
N ILE A 274 -0.93 -28.15 18.50
CA ILE A 274 -0.94 -26.98 19.38
C ILE A 274 -0.17 -27.32 20.65
N TYR A 275 0.84 -26.49 20.99
CA TYR A 275 1.56 -26.52 22.26
C TYR A 275 1.10 -25.34 23.11
N THR A 276 0.48 -25.63 24.26
CA THR A 276 -0.28 -24.65 25.05
C THR A 276 -0.33 -25.04 26.53
N PRO A 277 -0.59 -24.12 27.47
CA PRO A 277 -0.85 -24.48 28.87
C PRO A 277 -1.99 -25.47 29.02
N LYS A 278 -1.91 -26.32 30.04
CA LYS A 278 -2.88 -27.38 30.34
C LYS A 278 -4.32 -26.87 30.53
N ASP A 279 -4.47 -25.65 31.07
CA ASP A 279 -5.77 -24.98 31.22
C ASP A 279 -6.55 -24.87 29.89
N ASN A 280 -5.88 -24.86 28.77
CA ASN A 280 -6.49 -24.69 27.44
C ASN A 280 -6.86 -26.02 26.77
N ARG A 281 -6.40 -27.16 27.29
CA ARG A 281 -6.51 -28.47 26.63
C ARG A 281 -7.95 -28.87 26.32
N GLU A 282 -8.82 -28.85 27.29
CA GLU A 282 -10.22 -29.27 27.13
C GLU A 282 -10.99 -28.36 26.19
N ILE A 283 -10.72 -27.02 26.31
CA ILE A 283 -11.33 -26.01 25.47
C ILE A 283 -10.96 -26.26 24.01
N LEU A 284 -9.67 -26.44 23.72
CA LEU A 284 -9.18 -26.62 22.36
C LEU A 284 -9.56 -27.96 21.77
N GLN A 285 -9.57 -29.04 22.57
CA GLN A 285 -10.00 -30.37 22.12
C GLN A 285 -11.50 -30.39 21.74
N THR A 286 -12.30 -29.56 22.42
CA THR A 286 -13.74 -29.40 22.11
C THR A 286 -13.92 -28.54 20.86
N LEU A 287 -13.19 -27.43 20.73
CA LEU A 287 -13.37 -26.48 19.62
C LEU A 287 -12.73 -26.94 18.29
N LEU A 288 -11.65 -27.72 18.35
CA LEU A 288 -10.90 -28.18 17.19
C LEU A 288 -10.39 -29.61 17.41
N PRO A 289 -11.31 -30.60 17.32
CA PRO A 289 -10.97 -31.99 17.59
C PRO A 289 -9.96 -32.61 16.63
N GLU A 290 -9.78 -32.01 15.45
CA GLU A 290 -8.78 -32.42 14.45
C GLU A 290 -7.34 -32.11 14.88
N ALA A 291 -7.13 -31.11 15.75
CA ALA A 291 -5.82 -30.71 16.18
C ALA A 291 -5.23 -31.64 17.23
N ILE A 292 -3.94 -31.88 17.14
CA ILE A 292 -3.19 -32.62 18.17
C ILE A 292 -2.83 -31.63 19.28
N ILE A 293 -3.30 -31.86 20.49
CA ILE A 293 -3.02 -30.98 21.63
C ILE A 293 -1.89 -31.58 22.48
N THR A 294 -0.78 -30.90 22.60
CA THR A 294 0.27 -31.15 23.58
C THR A 294 0.23 -30.03 24.62
N ALA A 295 -0.10 -30.39 25.86
CA ALA A 295 -0.32 -29.43 26.93
C ALA A 295 0.80 -29.51 27.97
N TYR A 296 1.27 -28.34 28.46
CA TYR A 296 2.28 -28.26 29.51
C TYR A 296 1.74 -27.60 30.78
N ASP A 297 2.26 -28.02 31.91
CA ASP A 297 2.09 -27.33 33.20
C ASP A 297 3.25 -26.35 33.44
N GLU A 298 4.49 -26.78 33.12
CA GLU A 298 5.71 -25.99 33.23
C GLU A 298 6.55 -26.09 31.95
N PHE A 299 7.45 -25.13 31.75
CA PHE A 299 8.37 -25.16 30.62
C PHE A 299 9.27 -26.39 30.63
N ASN A 300 9.25 -27.15 29.54
CA ASN A 300 10.12 -28.30 29.32
C ASN A 300 10.86 -28.14 27.97
N LYS A 301 12.16 -27.83 28.05
CA LYS A 301 13.01 -27.62 26.86
C LYS A 301 13.09 -28.90 25.98
N GLU A 302 13.22 -30.06 26.56
CA GLU A 302 13.36 -31.32 25.79
C GLU A 302 12.10 -31.65 25.01
N GLU A 303 10.92 -31.36 25.58
CA GLU A 303 9.63 -31.50 24.89
C GLU A 303 9.55 -30.55 23.72
N VAL A 304 9.88 -29.28 23.91
CA VAL A 304 9.89 -28.27 22.81
C VAL A 304 10.83 -28.72 21.69
N LEU A 305 12.02 -29.22 22.00
CA LEU A 305 12.96 -29.71 20.98
C LEU A 305 12.43 -30.92 20.20
N LYS A 306 11.68 -31.82 20.84
CA LYS A 306 10.99 -32.93 20.15
C LYS A 306 9.91 -32.44 19.23
N LEU A 307 9.16 -31.43 19.67
CA LEU A 307 8.10 -30.80 18.87
C LEU A 307 8.64 -30.05 17.65
N LEU A 308 9.74 -29.31 17.80
CA LEU A 308 10.44 -28.64 16.69
C LEU A 308 10.91 -29.65 15.63
N LYS A 309 11.48 -30.79 16.04
CA LYS A 309 11.87 -31.86 15.10
C LYS A 309 10.73 -32.54 14.38
N TRP A 310 9.53 -32.52 14.96
CA TRP A 310 8.32 -33.08 14.33
C TRP A 310 7.75 -32.14 13.25
N ALA A 311 7.94 -30.84 13.37
CA ALA A 311 7.28 -29.83 12.57
C ALA A 311 7.99 -29.58 11.23
N ASP A 312 7.22 -29.29 10.19
CA ASP A 312 7.69 -28.78 8.90
C ASP A 312 7.55 -27.25 8.82
N GLY A 313 6.85 -26.64 9.78
CA GLY A 313 6.71 -25.20 10.02
C GLY A 313 6.29 -24.92 11.44
N VAL A 314 6.60 -23.74 11.94
CA VAL A 314 6.29 -23.30 13.31
C VAL A 314 5.58 -21.95 13.30
N CYS A 315 4.53 -21.80 14.11
CA CYS A 315 3.94 -20.51 14.45
C CYS A 315 4.04 -20.29 15.96
N ILE A 316 4.59 -19.16 16.39
CA ILE A 316 4.71 -18.82 17.81
C ILE A 316 4.31 -17.40 18.10
N GLY A 317 3.60 -17.17 19.20
CA GLY A 317 3.40 -15.84 19.74
C GLY A 317 1.96 -15.45 20.03
N SER A 318 1.00 -15.98 19.27
CA SER A 318 -0.42 -15.59 19.40
C SER A 318 -0.97 -15.93 20.79
N GLY A 319 -1.15 -14.89 21.63
CA GLY A 319 -1.72 -15.01 22.96
C GLY A 319 -0.91 -15.80 23.98
N ILE A 320 0.43 -15.93 23.80
CA ILE A 320 1.29 -16.66 24.78
C ILE A 320 1.57 -15.83 26.03
N GLY A 321 1.25 -14.53 26.01
CA GLY A 321 1.58 -13.60 27.09
C GLY A 321 3.08 -13.26 27.16
N ARG A 322 3.46 -12.52 28.22
CA ARG A 322 4.84 -12.03 28.42
C ARG A 322 5.45 -12.59 29.72
N SER A 323 5.16 -13.85 30.04
CA SER A 323 5.70 -14.55 31.21
C SER A 323 7.14 -15.05 30.95
N THR A 324 7.83 -15.40 32.02
CA THR A 324 9.15 -16.07 31.93
C THR A 324 9.08 -17.37 31.12
N THR A 325 7.95 -18.11 31.22
CA THR A 325 7.71 -19.31 30.40
C THR A 325 7.62 -18.94 28.91
N SER A 326 6.88 -17.91 28.56
CA SER A 326 6.74 -17.43 27.18
C SER A 326 8.08 -16.98 26.60
N GLU A 327 8.89 -16.28 27.39
CA GLU A 327 10.24 -15.90 26.98
C GLU A 327 11.14 -17.12 26.74
N LYS A 328 11.14 -18.12 27.66
CA LYS A 328 11.92 -19.36 27.49
C LYS A 328 11.47 -20.15 26.25
N LEU A 329 10.18 -20.19 25.95
CA LEU A 329 9.63 -20.80 24.74
C LEU A 329 10.18 -20.11 23.50
N LEU A 330 10.06 -18.79 23.42
CA LEU A 330 10.53 -18.02 22.27
C LEU A 330 12.06 -18.17 22.07
N ARG A 331 12.85 -18.03 23.14
CA ARG A 331 14.31 -18.25 23.09
C ARG A 331 14.66 -19.63 22.57
N THR A 332 13.97 -20.67 23.05
CA THR A 332 14.22 -22.04 22.61
C THR A 332 13.86 -22.23 21.13
N VAL A 333 12.72 -21.67 20.69
CA VAL A 333 12.34 -21.74 19.27
C VAL A 333 13.36 -21.03 18.40
N ILE A 334 13.75 -19.80 18.72
CA ILE A 334 14.73 -19.03 17.95
C ILE A 334 16.09 -19.75 17.89
N GLU A 335 16.51 -20.39 18.98
CA GLU A 335 17.80 -21.07 19.06
C GLU A 335 17.85 -22.38 18.26
N TYR A 336 16.72 -23.11 18.17
CA TYR A 336 16.75 -24.50 17.68
C TYR A 336 15.82 -24.77 16.47
N VAL A 337 15.01 -23.80 16.00
CA VAL A 337 14.17 -24.00 14.82
C VAL A 337 15.04 -24.03 13.56
N ASP A 338 14.82 -25.04 12.72
CA ASP A 338 15.49 -25.22 11.41
C ASP A 338 14.52 -25.24 10.22
N VAL A 339 13.24 -25.05 10.51
CA VAL A 339 12.15 -24.93 9.52
C VAL A 339 11.58 -23.51 9.53
N PRO A 340 10.79 -23.10 8.50
CA PRO A 340 10.16 -21.80 8.51
C PRO A 340 9.37 -21.51 9.78
N CYS A 341 9.60 -20.35 10.39
CA CYS A 341 9.00 -19.96 11.66
C CYS A 341 8.34 -18.59 11.58
N LEU A 342 7.03 -18.56 11.82
CA LEU A 342 6.25 -17.33 11.93
C LEU A 342 6.19 -16.89 13.39
N ILE A 343 6.52 -15.61 13.63
CA ILE A 343 6.42 -14.95 14.94
C ILE A 343 5.41 -13.80 14.86
N ASP A 344 4.40 -13.82 15.72
CA ASP A 344 3.33 -12.80 15.77
C ASP A 344 3.02 -12.36 17.21
N ALA A 345 2.32 -11.26 17.35
CA ALA A 345 1.69 -10.79 18.58
C ALA A 345 2.66 -10.72 19.78
N ASP A 346 2.39 -11.48 20.86
CA ASP A 346 3.23 -11.48 22.06
C ASP A 346 4.66 -11.98 21.78
N GLY A 347 4.86 -12.81 20.75
CA GLY A 347 6.18 -13.21 20.28
C GLY A 347 7.00 -12.01 19.80
N LEU A 348 6.39 -11.10 19.03
CA LEU A 348 7.01 -9.86 18.57
C LEU A 348 7.25 -8.87 19.72
N ASN A 349 6.32 -8.82 20.68
CA ASN A 349 6.49 -8.01 21.88
C ASN A 349 7.68 -8.50 22.72
N LEU A 350 7.83 -9.81 22.91
CA LEU A 350 8.95 -10.41 23.62
C LEU A 350 10.28 -10.15 22.88
N LEU A 351 10.27 -10.18 21.54
CA LEU A 351 11.46 -9.80 20.75
C LEU A 351 11.84 -8.33 20.96
N SER A 352 10.88 -7.44 21.01
CA SER A 352 11.16 -6.01 21.26
C SER A 352 11.76 -5.74 22.64
N ASP A 353 11.40 -6.57 23.64
CA ASP A 353 11.97 -6.51 24.98
C ASP A 353 13.35 -7.18 25.08
N ASN A 354 13.67 -8.14 24.20
CA ASN A 354 14.88 -8.96 24.21
C ASN A 354 15.60 -8.84 22.87
N LYS A 355 16.17 -7.67 22.59
CA LYS A 355 16.81 -7.35 21.31
C LYS A 355 17.98 -8.27 20.95
N ASP A 356 18.62 -8.90 21.94
CA ASP A 356 19.65 -9.93 21.73
C ASP A 356 19.16 -11.13 20.91
N LEU A 357 17.85 -11.37 20.89
CA LEU A 357 17.26 -12.42 20.07
C LEU A 357 17.17 -12.05 18.60
N LEU A 358 17.04 -10.76 18.27
CA LEU A 358 17.02 -10.29 16.88
C LEU A 358 18.35 -10.58 16.17
N ASP A 359 19.47 -10.48 16.89
CA ASP A 359 20.82 -10.75 16.35
C ASP A 359 21.04 -12.24 16.04
N ARG A 360 20.14 -13.12 16.50
CA ARG A 360 20.23 -14.58 16.31
C ARG A 360 19.36 -15.11 15.17
N LEU A 361 18.70 -14.23 14.43
CA LEU A 361 17.75 -14.61 13.36
C LEU A 361 18.43 -14.94 12.04
N ALA A 362 19.67 -14.46 11.84
CA ALA A 362 20.40 -14.61 10.59
C ALA A 362 20.47 -16.06 10.11
N ASP A 363 20.43 -16.24 8.78
CA ASP A 363 20.51 -17.53 8.07
C ASP A 363 19.34 -18.50 8.28
N ARG A 364 18.23 -18.04 8.89
CA ARG A 364 17.02 -18.84 9.11
C ARG A 364 15.80 -18.22 8.43
N LYS A 365 14.75 -19.00 8.28
CA LYS A 365 13.50 -18.57 7.61
C LYS A 365 12.48 -18.06 8.62
N PHE A 366 12.68 -16.84 9.11
CA PHE A 366 11.69 -16.19 9.98
C PHE A 366 10.74 -15.30 9.19
N ILE A 367 9.47 -15.36 9.57
CA ILE A 367 8.39 -14.50 9.06
C ILE A 367 7.81 -13.74 10.24
N PHE A 368 7.84 -12.43 10.18
CA PHE A 368 7.23 -11.55 11.18
C PHE A 368 5.96 -10.91 10.63
N THR A 369 4.94 -10.79 11.47
CA THR A 369 3.65 -10.24 11.05
C THR A 369 3.21 -9.06 11.94
N PRO A 370 4.05 -8.03 12.13
CA PRO A 370 3.73 -6.93 13.02
C PRO A 370 2.59 -6.05 12.46
N HIS A 371 1.70 -5.58 13.33
CA HIS A 371 0.92 -4.38 13.06
C HIS A 371 1.76 -3.12 13.39
N MET A 372 1.26 -1.92 13.04
CA MET A 372 2.02 -0.67 13.19
C MET A 372 2.60 -0.43 14.59
N LYS A 373 1.86 -0.76 15.66
CA LYS A 373 2.36 -0.60 17.04
C LYS A 373 3.44 -1.62 17.42
N GLU A 374 3.34 -2.86 16.94
CA GLU A 374 4.37 -3.89 17.13
C GLU A 374 5.64 -3.52 16.36
N MET A 375 5.50 -3.04 15.12
CA MET A 375 6.63 -2.55 14.34
C MET A 375 7.32 -1.35 15.01
N SER A 376 6.56 -0.43 15.58
CA SER A 376 7.09 0.69 16.37
C SER A 376 7.92 0.22 17.56
N ARG A 377 7.49 -0.82 18.28
CA ARG A 377 8.27 -1.40 19.40
C ARG A 377 9.54 -2.10 18.93
N LEU A 378 9.45 -2.87 17.86
CA LEU A 378 10.60 -3.58 17.27
C LEU A 378 11.70 -2.61 16.79
N THR A 379 11.29 -1.54 16.11
CA THR A 379 12.22 -0.56 15.51
C THR A 379 12.61 0.55 16.46
N GLY A 380 11.78 0.86 17.46
CA GLY A 380 11.92 2.05 18.31
C GLY A 380 11.46 3.34 17.62
N ILE A 381 10.87 3.26 16.42
CA ILE A 381 10.40 4.42 15.66
C ILE A 381 8.93 4.70 16.01
N PRO A 382 8.53 5.95 16.30
CA PRO A 382 7.14 6.30 16.56
C PRO A 382 6.20 5.91 15.40
N VAL A 383 4.95 5.55 15.70
CA VAL A 383 3.96 5.12 14.68
C VAL A 383 3.71 6.21 13.63
N GLU A 384 3.79 7.48 14.00
CA GLU A 384 3.62 8.61 13.09
C GLU A 384 4.73 8.65 12.04
N ASP A 385 5.97 8.53 12.46
CA ASP A 385 7.14 8.49 11.57
C ASP A 385 7.14 7.22 10.71
N LEU A 386 6.71 6.08 11.27
CA LEU A 386 6.50 4.84 10.51
C LEU A 386 5.50 5.03 9.36
N ARG A 387 4.45 5.82 9.55
CA ARG A 387 3.47 6.08 8.51
C ARG A 387 4.02 6.91 7.35
N GLU A 388 4.94 7.81 7.64
CA GLU A 388 5.56 8.68 6.63
C GLU A 388 6.54 7.93 5.73
N ASP A 389 7.30 6.96 6.26
CA ASP A 389 8.33 6.23 5.50
C ASP A 389 8.27 4.69 5.68
N ARG A 390 7.04 4.15 5.76
CA ARG A 390 6.79 2.74 6.08
C ARG A 390 7.49 1.74 5.15
N ILE A 391 7.64 2.07 3.88
CA ILE A 391 8.27 1.20 2.88
C ILE A 391 9.75 1.06 3.16
N GLN A 392 10.47 2.18 3.33
CA GLN A 392 11.90 2.15 3.58
C GLN A 392 12.24 1.56 4.94
N ILE A 393 11.42 1.87 5.95
CA ILE A 393 11.61 1.30 7.30
C ILE A 393 11.39 -0.22 7.26
N LEU A 394 10.35 -0.69 6.57
CA LEU A 394 10.07 -2.11 6.42
C LEU A 394 11.20 -2.83 5.67
N LYS A 395 11.69 -2.29 4.56
CA LYS A 395 12.82 -2.83 3.81
C LYS A 395 14.08 -2.92 4.68
N LYS A 396 14.47 -1.82 5.31
CA LYS A 396 15.66 -1.78 6.21
C LYS A 396 15.54 -2.79 7.35
N PHE A 397 14.34 -2.99 7.88
CA PHE A 397 14.12 -3.98 8.94
C PHE A 397 14.27 -5.42 8.42
N ALA A 398 13.63 -5.73 7.29
CA ALA A 398 13.71 -7.05 6.67
C ALA A 398 15.15 -7.40 6.29
N ASP A 399 15.87 -6.47 5.65
CA ASP A 399 17.26 -6.63 5.27
C ASP A 399 18.20 -6.72 6.47
N GLY A 400 18.01 -5.83 7.45
CA GLY A 400 18.89 -5.78 8.63
C GLY A 400 18.86 -7.04 9.48
N TYR A 401 17.69 -7.66 9.60
CA TYR A 401 17.52 -8.90 10.38
C TYR A 401 17.39 -10.15 9.51
N GLN A 402 17.48 -10.04 8.19
CA GLN A 402 17.37 -11.15 7.23
C GLN A 402 16.08 -11.96 7.39
N VAL A 403 14.95 -11.27 7.56
CA VAL A 403 13.62 -11.84 7.77
C VAL A 403 12.62 -11.41 6.70
N THR A 404 11.60 -12.22 6.46
CA THR A 404 10.40 -11.76 5.75
C THR A 404 9.52 -11.00 6.75
N CYS A 405 9.16 -9.77 6.47
CA CYS A 405 8.31 -8.95 7.34
C CYS A 405 7.01 -8.54 6.65
N VAL A 406 5.89 -8.89 7.26
CA VAL A 406 4.52 -8.62 6.81
C VAL A 406 3.93 -7.52 7.70
N LEU A 407 4.10 -6.26 7.31
CA LEU A 407 3.58 -5.11 8.06
C LEU A 407 2.08 -4.96 7.80
N LYS A 408 1.29 -5.27 8.84
CA LYS A 408 -0.19 -5.23 8.80
C LYS A 408 -0.70 -3.81 9.02
N ASP A 409 -1.48 -3.30 8.07
CA ASP A 409 -2.25 -2.06 8.16
C ASP A 409 -3.48 -2.20 7.22
N SER A 410 -4.20 -1.12 6.92
CA SER A 410 -5.28 -1.08 5.92
C SER A 410 -4.83 -1.64 4.55
N ARG A 411 -3.56 -1.49 4.23
CA ARG A 411 -2.83 -2.19 3.18
C ARG A 411 -1.61 -2.87 3.78
N THR A 412 -1.53 -4.16 3.63
CA THR A 412 -0.38 -4.95 4.09
C THR A 412 0.77 -4.79 3.13
N LEU A 413 1.95 -4.48 3.67
CA LEU A 413 3.22 -4.47 2.95
C LEU A 413 4.03 -5.70 3.33
N ILE A 414 4.65 -6.31 2.34
CA ILE A 414 5.56 -7.45 2.55
C ILE A 414 6.92 -7.05 2.00
N ALA A 415 7.93 -7.16 2.84
CA ALA A 415 9.32 -7.11 2.41
C ALA A 415 10.01 -8.41 2.80
N ASP A 416 10.74 -8.94 1.86
CA ASP A 416 11.65 -10.05 2.09
C ASP A 416 13.07 -9.50 2.18
N LYS A 417 13.99 -10.30 2.74
CA LYS A 417 15.42 -9.99 2.67
C LYS A 417 15.82 -9.76 1.22
N ALA A 418 16.68 -8.79 0.98
CA ALA A 418 17.16 -8.49 -0.37
C ALA A 418 17.82 -9.72 -1.00
N ASN A 419 17.38 -10.06 -2.20
CA ASN A 419 18.00 -11.04 -3.07
C ASN A 419 18.81 -10.34 -4.14
#